data_00359ca5462af2d58ac85a7b0e8a46cf
#
_entry.id   00359ca5462af2d58ac85a7b0e8a46cf
#
_cell.length_a   1.000
_cell.length_b   1.000
_cell.length_c   1.000
_cell.angle_alpha   90.00
_cell.angle_beta   90.00
_cell.angle_gamma   90.00
#
_symmetry.space_group_name_H-M   'P 1'
#
loop_
_entity.id
_entity.type
_entity.pdbx_description
1 polymer ?
#
loop_
_entity_poly.entity_id
_entity_poly.type
_entity_poly.pdbx_seq_one_letter_code
_entity_poly.pdbx_strand_id
1 'polypeptide(L)'
;LRRDFLKLISFAGFSTLFPGLASGKEDYRNDKNVPKQYIQNRDVPGFHIRSANPFLGVDMGNWGLAVGGMVKKPIGLGYEDLFGFKMVTQVSRLKCVECWSAKAEWEGFEFSELVEKVQPDPSAKFVYIQSADSYYESFLVEELLRPRVLFVLKMNGKSLSKDHGYPLRLIAPFKYGYKNIKYITSIKFLNTRKRNYWSNSGPYSVDGTIQPGIDHPLDFNKKPLPINGGEVFHFFDKRP
;
A
#
# COMPACT_ATOMS: atom_id res chain seq x y z
N LEU A 1 -19.21 -6.00 -21.29
CA LEU A 1 -19.34 -5.96 -19.82
C LEU A 1 -18.10 -5.35 -19.15
N ARG A 2 -16.86 -5.79 -19.45
CA ARG A 2 -15.63 -5.23 -18.86
C ARG A 2 -15.34 -3.80 -19.34
N ARG A 3 -15.55 -3.51 -20.61
CA ARG A 3 -15.34 -2.16 -21.18
C ARG A 3 -16.38 -1.15 -20.67
N ASP A 4 -17.60 -1.58 -20.45
CA ASP A 4 -18.69 -0.73 -20.01
C ASP A 4 -18.62 -0.42 -18.50
N PHE A 5 -18.13 -1.37 -17.69
CA PHE A 5 -17.84 -1.15 -16.27
C PHE A 5 -16.72 -0.11 -16.07
N LEU A 6 -15.66 -0.17 -16.89
CA LEU A 6 -14.58 0.81 -16.86
C LEU A 6 -15.06 2.20 -17.34
N LYS A 7 -15.98 2.27 -18.29
CA LYS A 7 -16.60 3.53 -18.71
C LYS A 7 -17.49 4.12 -17.62
N LEU A 8 -18.23 3.30 -16.87
CA LEU A 8 -19.07 3.78 -15.75
C LEU A 8 -18.21 4.35 -14.59
N ILE A 9 -17.12 3.69 -14.25
CA ILE A 9 -16.22 4.18 -13.19
C ILE A 9 -15.45 5.42 -13.65
N SER A 10 -15.05 5.48 -14.93
CA SER A 10 -14.25 6.59 -15.47
C SER A 10 -15.05 7.87 -15.70
N PHE A 11 -16.34 7.78 -16.02
CA PHE A 11 -17.09 8.94 -16.49
C PHE A 11 -18.12 9.49 -15.50
N ALA A 12 -18.80 8.66 -14.74
CA ALA A 12 -19.92 9.13 -13.91
C ALA A 12 -19.57 9.40 -12.45
N GLY A 13 -18.62 8.67 -11.89
CA GLY A 13 -18.32 8.73 -10.45
C GLY A 13 -17.10 9.54 -10.08
N PHE A 14 -16.09 9.56 -10.91
CA PHE A 14 -14.79 10.15 -10.54
C PHE A 14 -14.69 11.64 -10.91
N SER A 15 -15.16 12.02 -12.09
CA SER A 15 -15.06 13.40 -12.56
C SER A 15 -16.03 14.36 -11.86
N THR A 16 -17.23 13.89 -11.51
CA THR A 16 -18.24 14.73 -10.83
C THR A 16 -18.04 14.83 -9.32
N LEU A 17 -17.40 13.80 -8.70
CA LEU A 17 -17.09 13.81 -7.25
C LEU A 17 -15.77 14.53 -6.92
N PHE A 18 -14.91 14.74 -7.91
CA PHE A 18 -13.59 15.37 -7.71
C PHE A 18 -13.20 16.25 -8.90
N PRO A 19 -13.82 17.41 -9.07
CA PRO A 19 -13.49 18.30 -10.19
C PRO A 19 -12.03 18.75 -10.24
N GLY A 20 -11.32 18.72 -9.10
CA GLY A 20 -9.89 19.05 -9.03
C GLY A 20 -8.92 17.94 -9.37
N LEU A 21 -9.34 16.68 -9.43
CA LEU A 21 -8.46 15.54 -9.72
C LEU A 21 -7.94 15.54 -11.17
N ALA A 22 -8.69 16.13 -12.08
CA ALA A 22 -8.36 16.17 -13.52
C ALA A 22 -7.25 17.17 -13.86
N SER A 23 -7.01 18.18 -13.02
CA SER A 23 -6.08 19.27 -13.35
C SER A 23 -4.67 19.10 -12.77
N GLY A 24 -4.45 18.22 -11.79
CA GLY A 24 -3.15 17.97 -11.14
C GLY A 24 -2.53 19.20 -10.45
N LYS A 25 -3.24 20.30 -10.34
CA LYS A 25 -2.75 21.58 -9.82
C LYS A 25 -3.50 22.08 -8.58
N GLU A 26 -4.68 21.57 -8.28
CA GLU A 26 -5.45 22.05 -7.15
C GLU A 26 -5.03 21.35 -5.85
N ASP A 27 -4.70 22.16 -4.89
CA ASP A 27 -4.46 21.74 -3.52
C ASP A 27 -5.79 21.58 -2.78
N TYR A 28 -6.45 20.44 -3.01
CA TYR A 28 -7.73 20.11 -2.36
C TYR A 28 -7.62 19.83 -0.86
N ARG A 29 -6.47 20.11 -0.23
CA ARG A 29 -6.30 20.01 1.22
C ARG A 29 -7.29 20.90 1.98
N ASN A 30 -7.76 21.95 1.33
CA ASN A 30 -8.72 22.90 1.87
C ASN A 30 -10.08 22.89 1.17
N ASP A 31 -10.34 21.96 0.26
CA ASP A 31 -11.62 21.89 -0.43
C ASP A 31 -12.73 21.39 0.50
N LYS A 32 -13.66 22.30 0.82
CA LYS A 32 -14.82 22.02 1.68
C LYS A 32 -15.82 21.03 1.06
N ASN A 33 -15.72 20.80 -0.25
CA ASN A 33 -16.62 19.93 -1.01
C ASN A 33 -16.12 18.49 -1.12
N VAL A 34 -14.89 18.20 -0.67
CA VAL A 34 -14.35 16.84 -0.66
C VAL A 34 -15.14 15.99 0.35
N PRO A 35 -15.74 14.86 -0.06
CA PRO A 35 -16.45 14.00 0.87
C PRO A 35 -15.57 13.59 2.06
N LYS A 36 -16.14 13.56 3.27
CA LYS A 36 -15.38 13.29 4.52
C LYS A 36 -14.47 12.06 4.46
N GLN A 37 -14.85 11.05 3.71
CA GLN A 37 -14.06 9.83 3.51
C GLN A 37 -12.73 10.02 2.74
N TYR A 38 -12.58 11.16 2.07
CA TYR A 38 -11.39 11.53 1.29
C TYR A 38 -10.64 12.73 1.86
N ILE A 39 -11.09 13.25 3.02
CA ILE A 39 -10.42 14.37 3.66
C ILE A 39 -9.05 13.94 4.13
N GLN A 40 -8.09 14.84 3.98
CA GLN A 40 -6.78 14.76 4.57
C GLN A 40 -6.88 14.40 6.05
N ASN A 41 -6.11 13.43 6.50
CA ASN A 41 -6.00 13.16 7.93
C ASN A 41 -5.38 14.37 8.63
N ARG A 42 -6.15 15.04 9.47
CA ARG A 42 -5.69 16.25 10.20
C ARG A 42 -4.54 15.95 11.16
N ASP A 43 -4.49 14.70 11.68
CA ASP A 43 -3.45 14.26 12.61
C ASP A 43 -2.14 13.96 11.91
N VAL A 44 -2.17 13.75 10.58
CA VAL A 44 -1.01 13.47 9.77
C VAL A 44 -1.08 14.29 8.47
N PRO A 45 -0.59 15.52 8.49
CA PRO A 45 -0.65 16.42 7.34
C PRO A 45 -0.05 15.81 6.06
N GLY A 46 -0.74 16.01 4.94
CA GLY A 46 -0.31 15.53 3.63
C GLY A 46 -0.81 14.13 3.26
N PHE A 47 -1.37 13.36 4.19
CA PHE A 47 -1.99 12.08 3.85
C PHE A 47 -3.45 12.25 3.42
N HIS A 48 -3.76 11.67 2.26
CA HIS A 48 -5.11 11.46 1.79
C HIS A 48 -5.50 10.01 2.01
N ILE A 49 -6.62 9.78 2.68
CA ILE A 49 -7.10 8.43 2.95
C ILE A 49 -7.84 7.92 1.72
N ARG A 50 -7.43 6.74 1.25
CA ARG A 50 -8.03 6.05 0.11
C ARG A 50 -8.36 4.61 0.48
N SER A 51 -9.50 4.14 0.03
CA SER A 51 -9.94 2.75 0.13
C SER A 51 -10.49 2.31 -1.22
N ALA A 52 -10.14 1.10 -1.65
CA ALA A 52 -10.66 0.52 -2.88
C ALA A 52 -12.12 0.09 -2.72
N ASN A 53 -12.47 -0.37 -1.52
CA ASN A 53 -13.82 -0.81 -1.17
C ASN A 53 -14.28 -0.09 0.10
N PRO A 54 -15.60 0.09 0.30
CA PRO A 54 -16.15 0.51 1.59
C PRO A 54 -15.72 -0.46 2.69
N PHE A 55 -15.20 0.07 3.79
CA PHE A 55 -14.68 -0.76 4.87
C PHE A 55 -14.92 -0.15 6.24
N LEU A 56 -15.60 -0.91 7.12
CA LEU A 56 -15.96 -0.43 8.46
C LEU A 56 -14.86 -0.64 9.52
N GLY A 57 -13.82 -1.40 9.18
CA GLY A 57 -12.71 -1.75 10.07
C GLY A 57 -12.57 -3.26 10.23
N VAL A 58 -11.50 -3.69 10.87
CA VAL A 58 -11.21 -5.09 11.17
C VAL A 58 -11.89 -5.47 12.47
N ASP A 59 -12.60 -6.61 12.48
CA ASP A 59 -13.02 -7.26 13.72
C ASP A 59 -11.82 -7.94 14.38
N MET A 60 -11.30 -7.32 15.44
CA MET A 60 -10.12 -7.80 16.15
C MET A 60 -10.36 -9.09 16.93
N GLY A 61 -11.61 -9.43 17.25
CA GLY A 61 -11.94 -10.70 17.89
C GLY A 61 -11.66 -11.91 16.99
N ASN A 62 -11.69 -11.69 15.68
CA ASN A 62 -11.50 -12.74 14.67
C ASN A 62 -10.29 -12.47 13.75
N TRP A 63 -9.54 -11.38 13.98
CA TRP A 63 -8.39 -11.09 13.13
C TRP A 63 -7.20 -12.00 13.42
N GLY A 64 -6.56 -12.43 12.36
CA GLY A 64 -5.27 -13.11 12.39
C GLY A 64 -4.55 -12.95 11.08
N LEU A 65 -3.23 -13.06 11.12
CA LEU A 65 -2.35 -13.09 9.95
C LEU A 65 -2.02 -14.54 9.62
N ALA A 66 -2.54 -15.05 8.51
CA ALA A 66 -2.17 -16.36 7.99
C ALA A 66 -0.98 -16.22 7.02
N VAL A 67 0.12 -16.93 7.28
CA VAL A 67 1.27 -16.99 6.37
C VAL A 67 1.48 -18.43 5.90
N GLY A 68 1.44 -18.64 4.57
CA GLY A 68 1.47 -19.99 4.01
C GLY A 68 1.80 -20.00 2.51
N GLY A 69 1.24 -20.99 1.79
CA GLY A 69 1.59 -21.28 0.41
C GLY A 69 2.81 -22.18 0.33
N MET A 70 3.76 -21.88 -0.54
CA MET A 70 4.99 -22.66 -0.71
C MET A 70 6.01 -22.39 0.40
N VAL A 71 5.71 -22.86 1.60
CA VAL A 71 6.56 -22.72 2.81
C VAL A 71 6.65 -24.06 3.55
N LYS A 72 7.74 -24.28 4.28
CA LYS A 72 7.91 -25.48 5.10
C LYS A 72 7.06 -25.43 6.37
N LYS A 73 6.88 -24.24 6.95
CA LYS A 73 6.22 -24.01 8.23
C LYS A 73 5.14 -22.95 8.09
N PRO A 74 3.92 -23.28 7.63
CA PRO A 74 2.83 -22.31 7.63
C PRO A 74 2.48 -21.93 9.07
N ILE A 75 2.17 -20.63 9.30
CA ILE A 75 1.86 -20.10 10.62
C ILE A 75 0.60 -19.23 10.59
N GLY A 76 -0.10 -19.18 11.72
CA GLY A 76 -1.13 -18.19 12.03
C GLY A 76 -0.65 -17.36 13.21
N LEU A 77 -0.81 -16.05 13.14
CA LEU A 77 -0.37 -15.09 14.15
C LEU A 77 -1.53 -14.19 14.56
N GLY A 78 -1.74 -14.04 15.85
CA GLY A 78 -2.57 -12.99 16.41
C GLY A 78 -1.87 -11.63 16.41
N TYR A 79 -2.59 -10.58 16.79
CA TYR A 79 -2.02 -9.23 16.80
C TYR A 79 -0.84 -9.10 17.77
N GLU A 80 -0.96 -9.68 18.96
CA GLU A 80 0.09 -9.63 19.98
C GLU A 80 1.35 -10.40 19.56
N ASP A 81 1.21 -11.48 18.79
CA ASP A 81 2.34 -12.26 18.29
C ASP A 81 3.26 -11.43 17.37
N LEU A 82 2.71 -10.39 16.72
CA LEU A 82 3.48 -9.53 15.82
C LEU A 82 4.53 -8.69 16.56
N PHE A 83 4.32 -8.39 17.84
CA PHE A 83 5.30 -7.67 18.66
C PHE A 83 6.49 -8.55 19.09
N GLY A 84 6.42 -9.85 18.87
CA GLY A 84 7.54 -10.78 19.04
C GLY A 84 8.60 -10.72 17.93
N PHE A 85 8.33 -10.01 16.83
CA PHE A 85 9.32 -9.76 15.78
C PHE A 85 10.26 -8.60 16.17
N LYS A 86 11.45 -8.57 15.55
CA LYS A 86 12.37 -7.45 15.72
C LYS A 86 11.80 -6.18 15.10
N MET A 87 11.38 -5.25 15.96
CA MET A 87 10.80 -4.00 15.52
C MET A 87 11.85 -3.02 14.99
N VAL A 88 11.50 -2.32 13.93
CA VAL A 88 12.31 -1.32 13.26
C VAL A 88 11.47 -0.06 13.07
N THR A 89 12.08 1.11 13.34
CA THR A 89 11.47 2.41 13.10
C THR A 89 12.17 3.11 11.93
N GLN A 90 11.41 3.71 11.04
CA GLN A 90 11.93 4.51 9.93
C GLN A 90 11.00 5.67 9.58
N VAL A 91 11.60 6.78 9.14
CA VAL A 91 10.86 7.85 8.47
C VAL A 91 10.92 7.60 6.97
N SER A 92 9.79 7.50 6.32
CA SER A 92 9.72 7.37 4.87
C SER A 92 8.46 7.97 4.28
N ARG A 93 8.53 8.27 2.99
CA ARG A 93 7.44 8.85 2.22
C ARG A 93 6.58 7.74 1.61
N LEU A 94 5.27 7.96 1.62
CA LEU A 94 4.32 7.23 0.80
C LEU A 94 3.89 8.15 -0.34
N LYS A 95 4.07 7.72 -1.60
CA LYS A 95 3.68 8.46 -2.79
C LYS A 95 2.49 7.80 -3.46
N CYS A 96 1.44 8.58 -3.71
CA CYS A 96 0.28 8.12 -4.46
C CYS A 96 0.41 8.44 -5.96
N VAL A 97 -0.27 7.66 -6.79
CA VAL A 97 -0.47 7.97 -8.22
C VAL A 97 -1.37 9.21 -8.42
N GLU A 98 -2.12 9.60 -7.41
CA GLU A 98 -2.94 10.83 -7.38
C GLU A 98 -2.13 12.11 -7.14
N CYS A 99 -0.82 12.08 -7.42
CA CYS A 99 0.07 13.24 -7.37
C CYS A 99 0.28 13.85 -5.97
N TRP A 100 -0.01 13.12 -4.89
CA TRP A 100 0.35 13.53 -3.55
C TRP A 100 1.36 12.59 -2.92
N SER A 101 2.09 13.07 -1.94
CA SER A 101 2.96 12.27 -1.11
C SER A 101 3.08 12.86 0.30
N ALA A 102 3.25 12.01 1.28
CA ALA A 102 3.43 12.43 2.66
C ALA A 102 4.44 11.57 3.40
N LYS A 103 5.14 12.16 4.37
CA LYS A 103 6.08 11.48 5.25
C LYS A 103 5.40 11.09 6.56
N ALA A 104 5.78 9.94 7.09
CA ALA A 104 5.50 9.55 8.45
C ALA A 104 6.64 8.72 9.01
N GLU A 105 6.70 8.64 10.33
CA GLU A 105 7.46 7.62 11.04
C GLU A 105 6.62 6.35 11.08
N TRP A 106 7.24 5.24 10.69
CA TRP A 106 6.64 3.93 10.63
C TRP A 106 7.41 2.97 11.53
N GLU A 107 6.71 2.25 12.40
CA GLU A 107 7.28 1.21 13.26
C GLU A 107 6.64 -0.13 12.92
N GLY A 108 7.47 -1.13 12.69
CA GLY A 108 7.05 -2.47 12.31
C GLY A 108 8.24 -3.41 12.17
N PHE A 109 8.06 -4.52 11.47
CA PHE A 109 9.10 -5.53 11.27
C PHE A 109 9.39 -5.74 9.79
N GLU A 110 10.57 -6.26 9.51
CA GLU A 110 11.00 -6.59 8.15
C GLU A 110 10.42 -7.91 7.67
N PHE A 111 10.26 -8.06 6.37
CA PHE A 111 9.78 -9.31 5.76
C PHE A 111 10.68 -10.51 6.05
N SER A 112 11.99 -10.29 6.23
CA SER A 112 12.96 -11.32 6.62
C SER A 112 12.54 -12.08 7.88
N GLU A 113 11.94 -11.41 8.86
CA GLU A 113 11.43 -12.04 10.08
C GLU A 113 10.38 -13.13 9.80
N LEU A 114 9.48 -12.87 8.84
CA LEU A 114 8.51 -13.88 8.40
C LEU A 114 9.19 -14.98 7.60
N VAL A 115 10.11 -14.65 6.70
CA VAL A 115 10.85 -15.61 5.87
C VAL A 115 11.61 -16.62 6.74
N GLU A 116 12.29 -16.16 7.78
CA GLU A 116 13.00 -17.03 8.73
C GLU A 116 12.06 -18.01 9.45
N LYS A 117 10.88 -17.53 9.87
CA LYS A 117 9.90 -18.38 10.55
C LYS A 117 9.27 -19.42 9.63
N VAL A 118 8.83 -19.02 8.44
CA VAL A 118 8.03 -19.89 7.55
C VAL A 118 8.87 -20.74 6.60
N GLN A 119 10.13 -20.38 6.36
CA GLN A 119 11.08 -21.09 5.51
C GLN A 119 10.49 -21.39 4.11
N PRO A 120 10.37 -20.37 3.24
CA PRO A 120 9.80 -20.55 1.91
C PRO A 120 10.60 -21.57 1.08
N ASP A 121 9.89 -22.27 0.19
CA ASP A 121 10.53 -23.09 -0.84
C ASP A 121 11.39 -22.18 -1.75
N PRO A 122 12.61 -22.58 -2.14
CA PRO A 122 13.47 -21.79 -3.03
C PRO A 122 12.84 -21.47 -4.40
N SER A 123 11.86 -22.25 -4.84
CA SER A 123 11.12 -22.01 -6.08
C SER A 123 9.99 -20.96 -5.92
N ALA A 124 9.65 -20.57 -4.71
CA ALA A 124 8.69 -19.50 -4.44
C ALA A 124 9.30 -18.14 -4.79
N LYS A 125 8.91 -17.58 -5.93
CA LYS A 125 9.43 -16.30 -6.43
C LYS A 125 8.53 -15.13 -6.11
N PHE A 126 7.27 -15.39 -5.75
CA PHE A 126 6.24 -14.37 -5.58
C PHE A 126 5.58 -14.48 -4.21
N VAL A 127 5.09 -13.33 -3.76
CA VAL A 127 4.25 -13.21 -2.56
C VAL A 127 2.93 -12.59 -2.97
N TYR A 128 1.84 -13.20 -2.55
CA TYR A 128 0.49 -12.69 -2.72
C TYR A 128 -0.07 -12.31 -1.37
N ILE A 129 -0.44 -11.05 -1.19
CA ILE A 129 -0.93 -10.49 0.06
C ILE A 129 -2.40 -10.13 -0.11
N GLN A 130 -3.23 -10.53 0.85
CA GLN A 130 -4.66 -10.23 0.89
C GLN A 130 -5.01 -9.45 2.15
N SER A 131 -6.07 -8.66 2.08
CA SER A 131 -6.55 -7.82 3.15
C SER A 131 -8.02 -8.07 3.48
N ALA A 132 -8.45 -7.58 4.64
CA ALA A 132 -9.81 -7.74 5.14
C ALA A 132 -10.87 -7.00 4.31
N ASP A 133 -10.49 -5.97 3.55
CA ASP A 133 -11.38 -5.21 2.65
C ASP A 133 -11.44 -5.79 1.23
N SER A 134 -10.99 -7.04 1.05
CA SER A 134 -10.91 -7.74 -0.24
C SER A 134 -9.89 -7.14 -1.22
N TYR A 135 -9.05 -6.23 -0.79
CA TYR A 135 -7.91 -5.74 -1.56
C TYR A 135 -6.80 -6.81 -1.60
N TYR A 136 -6.02 -6.84 -2.66
CA TYR A 136 -4.93 -7.80 -2.79
C TYR A 136 -3.80 -7.27 -3.67
N GLU A 137 -2.57 -7.70 -3.34
CA GLU A 137 -1.35 -7.30 -4.02
C GLU A 137 -0.41 -8.48 -4.25
N SER A 138 0.44 -8.35 -5.26
CA SER A 138 1.47 -9.34 -5.61
C SER A 138 2.83 -8.67 -5.75
N PHE A 139 3.85 -9.30 -5.19
CA PHE A 139 5.24 -8.83 -5.18
C PHE A 139 6.18 -9.97 -5.59
N LEU A 140 7.40 -9.62 -6.00
CA LEU A 140 8.51 -10.56 -5.94
C LEU A 140 8.96 -10.71 -4.48
N VAL A 141 9.42 -11.90 -4.09
CA VAL A 141 10.00 -12.13 -2.75
C VAL A 141 11.15 -11.16 -2.50
N GLU A 142 12.01 -10.98 -3.49
CA GLU A 142 13.17 -10.07 -3.42
C GLU A 142 12.77 -8.61 -3.23
N GLU A 143 11.61 -8.18 -3.74
CA GLU A 143 11.11 -6.83 -3.53
C GLU A 143 10.75 -6.56 -2.06
N LEU A 144 10.14 -7.55 -1.39
CA LEU A 144 9.78 -7.42 0.01
C LEU A 144 10.99 -7.55 0.95
N LEU A 145 12.05 -8.23 0.51
CA LEU A 145 13.32 -8.34 1.25
C LEU A 145 14.20 -7.09 1.13
N ARG A 146 13.81 -6.10 0.33
CA ARG A 146 14.58 -4.85 0.19
C ARG A 146 14.60 -4.08 1.51
N PRO A 147 15.70 -3.36 1.79
CA PRO A 147 15.75 -2.42 2.89
C PRO A 147 14.57 -1.44 2.86
N ARG A 148 14.10 -1.06 4.04
CA ARG A 148 13.00 -0.10 4.25
C ARG A 148 11.60 -0.60 3.83
N VAL A 149 11.45 -1.87 3.47
CA VAL A 149 10.14 -2.49 3.36
C VAL A 149 9.74 -3.03 4.73
N LEU A 150 8.65 -2.52 5.28
CA LEU A 150 8.17 -2.89 6.61
C LEU A 150 6.71 -3.35 6.60
N PHE A 151 6.43 -4.36 7.39
CA PHE A 151 5.10 -4.68 7.87
C PHE A 151 4.85 -3.87 9.14
N VAL A 152 3.98 -2.89 9.06
CA VAL A 152 3.87 -1.77 10.01
C VAL A 152 2.69 -1.96 10.94
N LEU A 153 2.91 -1.69 12.23
CA LEU A 153 1.92 -1.72 13.30
C LEU A 153 1.64 -0.33 13.86
N LYS A 154 2.62 0.60 13.78
CA LYS A 154 2.48 1.95 14.33
C LYS A 154 2.88 3.02 13.32
N MET A 155 2.28 4.20 13.46
CA MET A 155 2.54 5.40 12.69
C MET A 155 2.69 6.58 13.64
N ASN A 156 3.81 7.32 13.54
CA ASN A 156 4.12 8.47 14.41
C ASN A 156 4.00 8.13 15.91
N GLY A 157 4.59 7.00 16.32
CA GLY A 157 4.62 6.54 17.71
C GLY A 157 3.29 5.98 18.26
N LYS A 158 2.20 5.96 17.47
CA LYS A 158 0.88 5.44 17.86
C LYS A 158 0.50 4.23 17.04
N SER A 159 -0.31 3.31 17.59
CA SER A 159 -0.93 2.25 16.81
C SER A 159 -1.62 2.82 15.57
N LEU A 160 -1.58 2.06 14.48
CA LEU A 160 -2.27 2.48 13.24
C LEU A 160 -3.73 2.79 13.54
N SER A 161 -4.25 3.87 12.96
CA SER A 161 -5.69 4.08 12.93
C SER A 161 -6.33 3.14 11.90
N LYS A 162 -7.64 2.97 11.99
CA LYS A 162 -8.44 2.26 10.98
C LYS A 162 -8.10 2.76 9.57
N ASP A 163 -8.08 4.08 9.37
CA ASP A 163 -7.89 4.68 8.06
C ASP A 163 -6.47 4.46 7.51
N HIS A 164 -5.50 4.30 8.39
CA HIS A 164 -4.12 4.02 8.03
C HIS A 164 -3.78 2.53 7.98
N GLY A 165 -4.76 1.63 8.19
CA GLY A 165 -4.59 0.21 7.92
C GLY A 165 -4.39 -0.68 9.13
N TYR A 166 -4.90 -0.26 10.32
CA TYR A 166 -4.93 -1.12 11.52
C TYR A 166 -5.59 -2.48 11.19
N PRO A 167 -5.05 -3.61 11.65
CA PRO A 167 -3.92 -3.73 12.58
C PRO A 167 -2.55 -3.84 11.90
N LEU A 168 -2.47 -4.17 10.60
CA LEU A 168 -1.22 -4.42 9.90
C LEU A 168 -1.29 -3.88 8.47
N ARG A 169 -0.26 -3.13 8.08
CA ARG A 169 -0.09 -2.66 6.71
C ARG A 169 1.32 -2.86 6.18
N LEU A 170 1.47 -2.82 4.86
CA LEU A 170 2.77 -2.75 4.20
C LEU A 170 3.17 -1.30 3.94
N ILE A 171 4.45 -1.00 4.14
CA ILE A 171 5.14 0.19 3.64
C ILE A 171 6.33 -0.26 2.80
N ALA A 172 6.26 0.03 1.51
CA ALA A 172 7.32 -0.18 0.53
C ALA A 172 7.58 1.17 -0.16
N PRO A 173 8.52 2.01 0.33
CA PRO A 173 8.69 3.40 -0.09
C PRO A 173 9.02 3.60 -1.56
N PHE A 174 9.59 2.60 -2.22
CA PHE A 174 9.90 2.62 -3.65
C PHE A 174 8.71 2.24 -4.55
N LYS A 175 7.56 1.88 -3.97
CA LYS A 175 6.32 1.55 -4.67
C LYS A 175 5.27 2.65 -4.48
N TYR A 176 4.45 2.86 -5.50
CA TYR A 176 3.29 3.73 -5.38
C TYR A 176 2.32 3.26 -4.30
N GLY A 177 1.53 4.20 -3.76
CA GLY A 177 0.61 3.99 -2.64
C GLY A 177 -0.33 2.81 -2.79
N TYR A 178 -0.78 2.50 -4.01
CA TYR A 178 -1.65 1.35 -4.26
C TYR A 178 -0.98 0.01 -3.99
N LYS A 179 0.35 -0.07 -4.02
CA LYS A 179 1.11 -1.27 -3.61
C LYS A 179 1.25 -1.40 -2.09
N ASN A 180 0.99 -0.34 -1.33
CA ASN A 180 1.15 -0.30 0.12
C ASN A 180 -0.14 -0.76 0.81
N ILE A 181 -0.43 -2.06 0.69
CA ILE A 181 -1.66 -2.71 1.16
C ILE A 181 -1.92 -2.50 2.65
N LYS A 182 -3.19 -2.27 3.02
CA LYS A 182 -3.71 -2.08 4.37
C LYS A 182 -4.48 -3.32 4.84
N TYR A 183 -4.75 -3.43 6.13
CA TYR A 183 -5.62 -4.45 6.73
C TYR A 183 -5.21 -5.90 6.40
N ILE A 184 -3.93 -6.18 6.36
CA ILE A 184 -3.38 -7.47 5.90
C ILE A 184 -3.88 -8.61 6.79
N THR A 185 -4.36 -9.69 6.15
CA THR A 185 -4.85 -10.90 6.81
C THR A 185 -4.18 -12.17 6.30
N SER A 186 -3.60 -12.13 5.09
CA SER A 186 -2.98 -13.33 4.49
C SER A 186 -1.77 -12.98 3.64
N ILE A 187 -0.71 -13.79 3.77
CA ILE A 187 0.51 -13.74 2.97
C ILE A 187 0.76 -15.15 2.43
N LYS A 188 0.82 -15.29 1.10
CA LYS A 188 1.04 -16.59 0.45
C LYS A 188 2.25 -16.54 -0.47
N PHE A 189 3.18 -17.45 -0.26
CA PHE A 189 4.34 -17.68 -1.14
C PHE A 189 3.93 -18.54 -2.34
N LEU A 190 4.30 -18.12 -3.55
CA LEU A 190 3.87 -18.73 -4.81
C LEU A 190 5.05 -18.84 -5.80
N ASN A 191 4.98 -19.79 -6.73
CA ASN A 191 5.92 -19.87 -7.86
C ASN A 191 5.45 -19.10 -9.10
N THR A 192 4.19 -18.68 -9.15
CA THR A 192 3.60 -17.91 -10.24
C THR A 192 3.04 -16.60 -9.75
N ARG A 193 3.24 -15.52 -10.53
CA ARG A 193 2.72 -14.20 -10.19
C ARG A 193 1.21 -14.13 -10.39
N LYS A 194 0.50 -13.67 -9.37
CA LYS A 194 -0.90 -13.25 -9.51
C LYS A 194 -0.98 -11.77 -9.87
N ARG A 195 -2.02 -11.40 -10.59
CA ARG A 195 -2.30 -9.98 -10.82
C ARG A 195 -2.80 -9.34 -9.54
N ASN A 196 -2.52 -8.06 -9.37
CA ASN A 196 -2.98 -7.26 -8.25
C ASN A 196 -4.34 -6.59 -8.55
N TYR A 197 -4.96 -6.02 -7.53
CA TYR A 197 -6.31 -5.44 -7.61
C TYR A 197 -6.44 -4.45 -8.77
N TRP A 198 -5.62 -3.42 -8.79
CA TRP A 198 -5.71 -2.35 -9.80
C TRP A 198 -5.21 -2.77 -11.18
N SER A 199 -4.32 -3.74 -11.30
CA SER A 199 -3.95 -4.28 -12.61
C SER A 199 -5.03 -5.17 -13.23
N ASN A 200 -5.97 -5.66 -12.42
CA ASN A 200 -7.17 -6.37 -12.90
C ASN A 200 -8.30 -5.40 -13.26
N SER A 201 -8.44 -4.31 -12.52
CA SER A 201 -9.59 -3.42 -12.58
C SER A 201 -9.29 -2.10 -13.31
N GLY A 202 -8.02 -1.80 -13.58
CA GLY A 202 -7.59 -0.54 -14.16
C GLY A 202 -6.25 -0.64 -14.88
N PRO A 203 -5.65 0.50 -15.22
CA PRO A 203 -4.45 0.59 -16.06
C PRO A 203 -3.15 0.55 -15.28
N TYR A 204 -3.21 0.35 -13.96
CA TYR A 204 -2.03 0.41 -13.12
C TYR A 204 -1.12 -0.79 -13.35
N SER A 205 0.18 -0.54 -13.32
CA SER A 205 1.20 -1.57 -13.43
C SER A 205 1.10 -2.60 -12.32
N VAL A 206 1.34 -3.87 -12.64
CA VAL A 206 1.50 -4.93 -11.64
C VAL A 206 2.71 -4.64 -10.75
N ASP A 207 3.74 -4.02 -11.32
CA ASP A 207 4.99 -3.70 -10.63
C ASP A 207 4.83 -2.53 -9.65
N GLY A 208 4.31 -1.40 -10.12
CA GLY A 208 4.06 -0.21 -9.31
C GLY A 208 5.30 0.47 -8.73
N THR A 209 6.48 0.25 -9.31
CA THR A 209 7.71 0.94 -8.90
C THR A 209 7.66 2.40 -9.33
N ILE A 210 7.99 3.30 -8.39
CA ILE A 210 8.05 4.73 -8.65
C ILE A 210 9.21 5.02 -9.60
N GLN A 211 8.92 5.75 -10.69
CA GLN A 211 9.95 6.21 -11.60
C GLN A 211 10.61 7.46 -11.05
N PRO A 212 11.95 7.49 -10.89
CA PRO A 212 12.67 8.64 -10.40
C PRO A 212 12.41 9.90 -11.24
N GLY A 213 12.12 11.01 -10.57
CA GLY A 213 11.91 12.31 -11.21
C GLY A 213 10.60 12.44 -12.00
N ILE A 214 9.73 11.43 -11.98
CA ILE A 214 8.48 11.45 -12.75
C ILE A 214 7.29 11.13 -11.87
N ASP A 215 6.24 11.94 -11.99
CA ASP A 215 4.94 11.66 -11.40
C ASP A 215 4.09 10.78 -12.30
N HIS A 216 3.32 9.88 -11.73
CA HIS A 216 2.40 9.03 -12.48
C HIS A 216 1.01 9.68 -12.46
N PRO A 217 0.48 10.18 -13.59
CA PRO A 217 -0.84 10.78 -13.63
C PRO A 217 -1.93 9.71 -13.52
N LEU A 218 -3.01 10.03 -12.81
CA LEU A 218 -4.24 9.22 -12.80
C LEU A 218 -4.93 9.18 -14.16
N ASP A 219 -4.79 10.28 -14.89
CA ASP A 219 -5.42 10.41 -16.21
C ASP A 219 -4.65 9.62 -17.25
N PHE A 220 -5.28 8.59 -17.75
CA PHE A 220 -4.85 7.88 -18.94
C PHE A 220 -4.65 8.87 -20.07
N ASN A 221 -3.55 8.91 -20.73
CA ASN A 221 -3.16 9.79 -21.83
C ASN A 221 -2.49 11.11 -21.44
N LYS A 222 -2.28 11.44 -20.17
CA LYS A 222 -1.40 12.55 -19.80
C LYS A 222 0.04 12.08 -19.71
N LYS A 223 0.96 12.92 -20.14
CA LYS A 223 2.40 12.65 -19.95
C LYS A 223 2.75 12.74 -18.47
N PRO A 224 3.62 11.84 -17.96
CA PRO A 224 4.16 11.97 -16.62
C PRO A 224 4.76 13.35 -16.39
N LEU A 225 4.49 13.94 -15.22
CA LEU A 225 5.03 15.25 -14.85
C LEU A 225 6.31 15.07 -14.03
N PRO A 226 7.30 15.97 -14.16
CA PRO A 226 8.47 15.98 -13.28
C PRO A 226 8.06 16.15 -11.83
N ILE A 227 8.67 15.37 -10.93
CA ILE A 227 8.47 15.48 -9.49
C ILE A 227 9.47 16.48 -8.93
N ASN A 228 8.95 17.60 -8.42
CA ASN A 228 9.77 18.55 -7.68
C ASN A 228 9.82 18.12 -6.20
N GLY A 229 11.01 17.71 -5.73
CA GLY A 229 11.25 17.38 -4.33
C GLY A 229 10.64 16.07 -3.84
N GLY A 230 10.29 15.14 -4.71
CA GLY A 230 9.90 13.78 -4.31
C GLY A 230 11.08 13.01 -3.74
N GLU A 231 10.89 12.30 -2.62
CA GLU A 231 11.86 11.29 -2.21
C GLU A 231 11.84 10.16 -3.23
N VAL A 232 12.93 10.05 -3.95
CA VAL A 232 13.22 8.89 -4.77
C VAL A 232 14.11 8.01 -3.92
N PHE A 233 13.61 6.85 -3.53
CA PHE A 233 14.44 5.89 -2.85
C PHE A 233 15.36 5.23 -3.86
N HIS A 234 16.64 5.52 -3.76
CA HIS A 234 17.66 4.68 -4.34
C HIS A 234 17.81 3.43 -3.47
N PHE A 235 17.99 2.27 -4.10
CA PHE A 235 18.16 0.98 -3.41
C PHE A 235 19.29 0.94 -2.39
N PHE A 236 20.18 1.90 -2.45
CA PHE A 236 21.39 2.00 -1.66
C PHE A 236 21.30 3.00 -0.51
N ASP A 237 20.14 3.63 -0.31
CA ASP A 237 19.98 4.53 0.84
C ASP A 237 20.08 3.71 2.12
N LYS A 238 21.18 3.86 2.81
CA LYS A 238 21.36 3.30 4.14
C LYS A 238 20.29 3.90 5.04
N ARG A 239 19.76 3.11 5.96
CA ARG A 239 18.92 3.61 7.05
C ARG A 239 19.69 4.66 7.81
N PRO A 240 19.05 5.77 8.21
CA PRO A 240 19.67 6.72 9.11
C PRO A 240 20.06 6.06 10.42
#